data_3eae6ee7576adb1da7c5e30d21809937
#
_entry.id   3eae6ee7576adb1da7c5e30d21809937
#
_cell.length_a   1.000
_cell.length_b   1.000
_cell.length_c   1.000
_cell.angle_alpha   90.00
_cell.angle_beta   90.00
_cell.angle_gamma   90.00
#
_symmetry.space_group_name_H-M   'P 1'
#
loop_
_entity.id
_entity.type
_entity.pdbx_description
1 polymer ?
#
loop_
_entity_poly.entity_id
_entity_poly.type
_entity_poly.pdbx_seq_one_letter_code
_entity_poly.pdbx_strand_id
1 'polypeptide(L)'
;GKSTLGMMAAGLLKPTSGSIFYEDQLCAFPYRGTVRRNIQILFQHPEVSFNPALPLIKSMTEPYTLYNLPYSKQILVENVERFGLHEEHLHRCPGELSGGELQRAALARLLVLRPAVLVLDEPTSMLDVITQAQMIGMLRDYQKETGASYLFITHNRSLCDRVCDRVYDVEQGNITLEE
;
A
#
# COMPACT_ATOMS: atom_id res chain seq x y z
N GLY A 1 -11.10 -1.62 15.02
CA GLY A 1 -10.17 -0.46 15.15
C GLY A 1 -8.90 -0.59 14.32
N LYS A 2 -8.64 -1.77 13.67
CA LYS A 2 -7.40 -2.02 12.92
C LYS A 2 -7.15 -1.01 11.81
N SER A 3 -8.11 -0.80 10.91
CA SER A 3 -7.99 0.17 9.81
C SER A 3 -7.81 1.61 10.32
N THR A 4 -8.47 1.96 11.43
CA THR A 4 -8.29 3.26 12.08
C THR A 4 -6.85 3.45 12.55
N LEU A 5 -6.26 2.42 13.17
CA LEU A 5 -4.85 2.41 13.56
C LEU A 5 -3.93 2.57 12.32
N GLY A 6 -4.21 1.84 11.25
CA GLY A 6 -3.49 1.96 9.99
C GLY A 6 -3.54 3.37 9.39
N MET A 7 -4.72 4.00 9.39
CA MET A 7 -4.88 5.38 8.93
C MET A 7 -4.12 6.38 9.81
N MET A 8 -4.09 6.18 11.13
CA MET A 8 -3.26 6.99 12.03
C MET A 8 -1.78 6.80 11.74
N ALA A 9 -1.31 5.56 11.61
CA ALA A 9 0.09 5.25 11.27
C ALA A 9 0.51 5.85 9.93
N ALA A 10 -0.39 5.89 8.94
CA ALA A 10 -0.15 6.52 7.63
C ALA A 10 -0.32 8.05 7.62
N GLY A 11 -0.65 8.68 8.76
CA GLY A 11 -0.83 10.13 8.86
C GLY A 11 -2.07 10.67 8.14
N LEU A 12 -3.08 9.84 7.93
CA LEU A 12 -4.37 10.23 7.34
C LEU A 12 -5.39 10.61 8.40
N LEU A 13 -5.24 10.08 9.62
CA LEU A 13 -6.08 10.37 10.75
C LEU A 13 -5.22 10.82 11.93
N LYS A 14 -5.57 11.94 12.54
CA LYS A 14 -4.86 12.43 13.72
C LYS A 14 -5.26 11.61 14.96
N PRO A 15 -4.31 11.06 15.75
CA PRO A 15 -4.63 10.43 17.00
C PRO A 15 -5.19 11.44 18.01
N THR A 16 -6.15 11.02 18.84
CA THR A 16 -6.73 11.85 19.90
C THR A 16 -5.70 12.16 20.99
N SER A 17 -4.83 11.19 21.28
CA SER A 17 -3.75 11.30 22.26
C SER A 17 -2.57 10.41 21.83
N GLY A 18 -1.43 10.56 22.48
CA GLY A 18 -0.22 9.85 22.14
C GLY A 18 0.55 10.48 20.97
N SER A 19 1.62 9.82 20.55
CA SER A 19 2.55 10.31 19.54
C SER A 19 2.99 9.17 18.62
N ILE A 20 3.27 9.50 17.38
CA ILE A 20 3.82 8.58 16.39
C ILE A 20 5.23 9.04 16.06
N PHE A 21 6.18 8.11 16.02
CA PHE A 21 7.57 8.37 15.68
C PHE A 21 7.94 7.56 14.44
N TYR A 22 8.74 8.18 13.58
CA TYR A 22 9.40 7.55 12.44
C TYR A 22 10.90 7.84 12.54
N GLU A 23 11.75 6.80 12.58
CA GLU A 23 13.20 6.94 12.78
C GLU A 23 13.54 7.86 13.99
N ASP A 24 12.91 7.57 15.14
CA ASP A 24 13.05 8.34 16.40
C ASP A 24 12.62 9.82 16.33
N GLN A 25 12.08 10.26 15.19
CA GLN A 25 11.57 11.62 15.04
C GLN A 25 10.05 11.66 15.19
N LEU A 26 9.57 12.63 15.97
CA LEU A 26 8.14 12.86 16.14
C LEU A 26 7.48 13.25 14.79
N CYS A 27 6.49 12.49 14.40
CA CYS A 27 5.70 12.77 13.22
C CYS A 27 4.66 13.85 13.49
N ALA A 28 4.89 15.06 13.00
CA ALA A 28 3.91 16.14 13.06
C ALA A 28 2.74 15.88 12.09
N PHE A 29 1.50 15.95 12.60
CA PHE A 29 0.30 15.81 11.78
C PHE A 29 -0.14 17.14 11.15
N PRO A 30 -0.55 17.19 9.89
CA PRO A 30 -0.50 16.12 8.88
C PRO A 30 0.94 15.85 8.41
N TYR A 31 1.23 14.59 8.03
CA TYR A 31 2.55 14.22 7.50
C TYR A 31 2.88 15.01 6.25
N ARG A 32 4.13 15.50 6.17
CA ARG A 32 4.65 16.28 5.05
C ARG A 32 6.05 15.81 4.65
N GLY A 33 6.50 16.25 3.48
CA GLY A 33 7.85 16.00 2.99
C GLY A 33 8.21 14.52 2.98
N THR A 34 9.38 14.19 3.53
CA THR A 34 9.95 12.84 3.51
C THR A 34 9.08 11.83 4.25
N VAL A 35 8.52 12.18 5.42
CA VAL A 35 7.63 11.28 6.19
C VAL A 35 6.42 10.89 5.36
N ARG A 36 5.78 11.86 4.68
CA ARG A 36 4.61 11.60 3.81
C ARG A 36 4.96 10.69 2.64
N ARG A 37 6.17 10.79 2.09
CA ARG A 37 6.65 9.94 1.01
C ARG A 37 7.00 8.54 1.49
N ASN A 38 7.65 8.44 2.64
CA ASN A 38 8.20 7.19 3.16
C ASN A 38 7.14 6.29 3.81
N ILE A 39 6.01 6.85 4.26
CA ILE A 39 4.92 6.07 4.86
C ILE A 39 3.72 6.12 3.93
N GLN A 40 3.39 4.98 3.32
CA GLN A 40 2.27 4.84 2.38
C GLN A 40 1.26 3.82 2.89
N ILE A 41 0.02 3.89 2.37
CA ILE A 41 -1.05 2.95 2.72
C ILE A 41 -1.70 2.39 1.47
N LEU A 42 -1.87 1.07 1.44
CA LEU A 42 -2.71 0.36 0.49
C LEU A 42 -4.03 0.01 1.18
N PHE A 43 -5.14 0.52 0.65
CA PHE A 43 -6.46 0.29 1.19
C PHE A 43 -7.05 -1.06 0.76
N GLN A 44 -7.97 -1.57 1.57
CA GLN A 44 -8.75 -2.78 1.29
C GLN A 44 -9.53 -2.65 -0.03
N HIS A 45 -10.06 -1.46 -0.31
CA HIS A 45 -10.83 -1.13 -1.49
C HIS A 45 -9.98 -0.29 -2.45
N PRO A 46 -9.29 -0.91 -3.43
CA PRO A 46 -8.38 -0.20 -4.32
C PRO A 46 -9.08 0.85 -5.19
N GLU A 47 -10.35 0.65 -5.50
CA GLU A 47 -11.17 1.55 -6.30
C GLU A 47 -11.24 2.97 -5.70
N VAL A 48 -11.22 3.12 -4.38
CA VAL A 48 -11.24 4.45 -3.72
C VAL A 48 -9.96 5.26 -3.99
N SER A 49 -8.92 4.60 -4.47
CA SER A 49 -7.62 5.23 -4.76
C SER A 49 -7.52 5.80 -6.16
N PHE A 50 -8.53 5.60 -7.01
CA PHE A 50 -8.52 6.00 -8.42
C PHE A 50 -9.72 6.87 -8.75
N ASN A 51 -9.55 7.82 -9.69
CA ASN A 51 -10.68 8.54 -10.25
C ASN A 51 -11.39 7.65 -11.29
N PRO A 52 -12.66 7.26 -11.07
CA PRO A 52 -13.35 6.33 -11.96
C PRO A 52 -13.60 6.86 -13.38
N ALA A 53 -13.54 8.18 -13.56
CA ALA A 53 -13.78 8.84 -14.85
C ALA A 53 -12.50 8.99 -15.71
N LEU A 54 -11.33 8.64 -15.19
CA LEU A 54 -10.07 8.82 -15.88
C LEU A 54 -9.37 7.49 -16.15
N PRO A 55 -8.68 7.35 -17.31
CA PRO A 55 -7.82 6.20 -17.57
C PRO A 55 -6.75 6.05 -16.49
N LEU A 56 -6.39 4.80 -16.19
CA LEU A 56 -5.45 4.43 -15.13
C LEU A 56 -4.12 5.18 -15.23
N ILE A 57 -3.63 5.44 -16.44
CA ILE A 57 -2.38 6.17 -16.69
C ILE A 57 -2.33 7.51 -15.96
N LYS A 58 -3.46 8.21 -15.82
CA LYS A 58 -3.51 9.50 -15.12
C LYS A 58 -3.14 9.35 -13.65
N SER A 59 -3.72 8.37 -12.97
CA SER A 59 -3.39 8.07 -11.58
C SER A 59 -1.97 7.48 -11.42
N MET A 60 -1.51 6.69 -12.39
CA MET A 60 -0.16 6.12 -12.35
C MET A 60 0.95 7.17 -12.53
N THR A 61 0.65 8.30 -13.20
CA THR A 61 1.61 9.41 -13.37
C THR A 61 1.63 10.39 -12.19
N GLU A 62 0.61 10.38 -11.32
CA GLU A 62 0.51 11.31 -10.18
C GLU A 62 1.74 11.29 -9.25
N PRO A 63 2.28 10.13 -8.81
CA PRO A 63 3.45 10.10 -7.93
C PRO A 63 4.69 10.75 -8.57
N TYR A 64 4.89 10.53 -9.87
CA TYR A 64 6.01 11.12 -10.60
C TYR A 64 5.89 12.64 -10.65
N THR A 65 4.70 13.14 -10.97
CA THR A 65 4.44 14.59 -11.02
C THR A 65 4.55 15.24 -9.64
N LEU A 66 3.94 14.64 -8.62
CA LEU A 66 3.88 15.19 -7.27
C LEU A 66 5.26 15.29 -6.60
N TYR A 67 6.15 14.34 -6.88
CA TYR A 67 7.47 14.26 -6.27
C TYR A 67 8.61 14.60 -7.23
N ASN A 68 8.28 15.16 -8.41
CA ASN A 68 9.25 15.52 -9.45
C ASN A 68 10.18 14.37 -9.83
N LEU A 69 9.64 13.15 -9.93
CA LEU A 69 10.39 11.98 -10.35
C LEU A 69 10.44 11.93 -11.88
N PRO A 70 11.59 11.53 -12.47
CA PRO A 70 11.67 11.35 -13.91
C PRO A 70 10.78 10.15 -14.32
N TYR A 71 10.05 10.30 -15.43
CA TYR A 71 9.32 9.20 -16.02
C TYR A 71 9.22 9.33 -17.55
N SER A 72 9.02 8.20 -18.18
CA SER A 72 8.69 8.07 -19.59
C SER A 72 7.58 7.03 -19.74
N LYS A 73 7.01 6.93 -20.95
CA LYS A 73 6.06 5.86 -21.26
C LYS A 73 6.66 4.48 -20.93
N GLN A 74 7.91 4.27 -21.30
CA GLN A 74 8.61 3.01 -21.03
C GLN A 74 8.72 2.70 -19.53
N ILE A 75 9.12 3.68 -18.71
CA ILE A 75 9.19 3.51 -17.24
C ILE A 75 7.83 3.15 -16.65
N LEU A 76 6.75 3.78 -17.14
CA LEU A 76 5.39 3.46 -16.68
C LEU A 76 4.98 2.04 -17.04
N VAL A 77 5.27 1.60 -18.26
CA VAL A 77 4.98 0.22 -18.72
C VAL A 77 5.78 -0.79 -17.90
N GLU A 78 7.09 -0.62 -17.78
CA GLU A 78 7.95 -1.48 -16.96
C GLU A 78 7.47 -1.56 -15.50
N ASN A 79 7.03 -0.43 -14.93
CA ASN A 79 6.49 -0.40 -13.57
C ASN A 79 5.23 -1.27 -13.44
N VAL A 80 4.26 -1.15 -14.34
CA VAL A 80 3.01 -1.93 -14.23
C VAL A 80 3.23 -3.41 -14.56
N GLU A 81 4.14 -3.72 -15.48
CA GLU A 81 4.50 -5.09 -15.85
C GLU A 81 5.15 -5.87 -14.69
N ARG A 82 5.95 -5.22 -13.85
CA ARG A 82 6.47 -5.82 -12.61
C ARG A 82 5.36 -6.34 -11.68
N PHE A 83 4.15 -5.78 -11.78
CA PHE A 83 2.98 -6.16 -10.99
C PHE A 83 1.97 -7.01 -11.78
N GLY A 84 2.39 -7.60 -12.91
CA GLY A 84 1.56 -8.49 -13.73
C GLY A 84 0.41 -7.77 -14.43
N LEU A 85 0.58 -6.49 -14.72
CA LEU A 85 -0.29 -5.71 -15.58
C LEU A 85 0.36 -5.55 -16.95
N HIS A 86 -0.40 -5.12 -17.96
CA HIS A 86 0.09 -4.86 -19.31
C HIS A 86 -0.16 -3.40 -19.69
N GLU A 87 0.54 -2.91 -20.73
CA GLU A 87 0.39 -1.54 -21.21
C GLU A 87 -1.08 -1.18 -21.49
N GLU A 88 -1.86 -2.09 -22.04
CA GLU A 88 -3.28 -1.85 -22.34
C GLU A 88 -4.12 -1.46 -21.13
N HIS A 89 -3.78 -1.98 -19.92
CA HIS A 89 -4.48 -1.62 -18.68
C HIS A 89 -4.32 -0.13 -18.33
N LEU A 90 -3.23 0.51 -18.75
CA LEU A 90 -3.00 1.94 -18.53
C LEU A 90 -4.05 2.82 -19.23
N HIS A 91 -4.67 2.33 -20.28
CA HIS A 91 -5.66 3.06 -21.09
C HIS A 91 -7.10 2.77 -20.69
N ARG A 92 -7.33 1.81 -19.80
CA ARG A 92 -8.65 1.47 -19.26
C ARG A 92 -9.01 2.36 -18.07
N CYS A 93 -10.30 2.61 -17.88
CA CYS A 93 -10.81 3.21 -16.65
C CYS A 93 -10.84 2.16 -15.52
N PRO A 94 -10.80 2.59 -14.24
CA PRO A 94 -10.83 1.68 -13.10
C PRO A 94 -11.96 0.65 -13.12
N GLY A 95 -13.15 1.04 -13.57
CA GLY A 95 -14.30 0.14 -13.68
C GLY A 95 -14.20 -0.95 -14.75
N GLU A 96 -13.19 -0.90 -15.61
CA GLU A 96 -12.92 -1.89 -16.67
C GLU A 96 -11.84 -2.91 -16.26
N LEU A 97 -11.35 -2.80 -15.03
CA LEU A 97 -10.34 -3.68 -14.45
C LEU A 97 -10.98 -4.61 -13.40
N SER A 98 -10.48 -5.83 -13.30
CA SER A 98 -10.81 -6.70 -12.19
C SER A 98 -10.27 -6.15 -10.85
N GLY A 99 -10.87 -6.57 -9.74
CA GLY A 99 -10.41 -6.16 -8.41
C GLY A 99 -8.93 -6.46 -8.17
N GLY A 100 -8.45 -7.62 -8.66
CA GLY A 100 -7.04 -8.00 -8.55
C GLY A 100 -6.10 -7.15 -9.40
N GLU A 101 -6.51 -6.78 -10.62
CA GLU A 101 -5.75 -5.85 -11.48
C GLU A 101 -5.68 -4.47 -10.84
N LEU A 102 -6.81 -3.99 -10.31
CA LEU A 102 -6.86 -2.68 -9.67
C LEU A 102 -6.02 -2.64 -8.36
N GLN A 103 -6.01 -3.74 -7.60
CA GLN A 103 -5.17 -3.88 -6.41
C GLN A 103 -3.68 -3.85 -6.78
N ARG A 104 -3.27 -4.58 -7.82
CA ARG A 104 -1.89 -4.55 -8.32
C ARG A 104 -1.50 -3.18 -8.87
N ALA A 105 -2.42 -2.49 -9.54
CA ALA A 105 -2.20 -1.11 -10.00
C ALA A 105 -2.01 -0.15 -8.83
N ALA A 106 -2.82 -0.25 -7.77
CA ALA A 106 -2.68 0.56 -6.57
C ALA A 106 -1.32 0.33 -5.90
N LEU A 107 -0.89 -0.94 -5.77
CA LEU A 107 0.42 -1.28 -5.24
C LEU A 107 1.55 -0.73 -6.12
N ALA A 108 1.50 -0.95 -7.44
CA ALA A 108 2.49 -0.44 -8.39
C ALA A 108 2.66 1.08 -8.28
N ARG A 109 1.54 1.83 -8.15
CA ARG A 109 1.55 3.27 -7.98
C ARG A 109 2.24 3.72 -6.70
N LEU A 110 1.99 3.04 -5.58
CA LEU A 110 2.59 3.37 -4.29
C LEU A 110 4.09 3.09 -4.27
N LEU A 111 4.52 1.97 -4.85
CA LEU A 111 5.91 1.53 -4.80
C LEU A 111 6.86 2.35 -5.67
N VAL A 112 6.34 3.17 -6.62
CA VAL A 112 7.13 4.21 -7.32
C VAL A 112 7.83 5.16 -6.36
N LEU A 113 7.19 5.46 -5.22
CA LEU A 113 7.74 6.36 -4.21
C LEU A 113 8.88 5.75 -3.38
N ARG A 114 9.10 4.43 -3.50
CA ARG A 114 10.04 3.64 -2.69
C ARG A 114 9.81 3.86 -1.19
N PRO A 115 8.59 3.64 -0.68
CA PRO A 115 8.28 3.86 0.73
C PRO A 115 9.09 2.92 1.63
N ALA A 116 9.53 3.44 2.77
CA ALA A 116 10.21 2.66 3.80
C ALA A 116 9.21 1.91 4.70
N VAL A 117 7.99 2.41 4.80
CA VAL A 117 6.90 1.78 5.57
C VAL A 117 5.63 1.70 4.70
N LEU A 118 5.07 0.51 4.61
CA LEU A 118 3.78 0.26 3.96
C LEU A 118 2.76 -0.23 4.99
N VAL A 119 1.68 0.52 5.11
CA VAL A 119 0.47 0.06 5.79
C VAL A 119 -0.38 -0.68 4.77
N LEU A 120 -0.68 -1.94 5.02
CA LEU A 120 -1.40 -2.83 4.13
C LEU A 120 -2.71 -3.23 4.83
N ASP A 121 -3.80 -2.53 4.48
CA ASP A 121 -5.12 -2.76 5.09
C ASP A 121 -5.90 -3.79 4.26
N GLU A 122 -5.97 -5.03 4.76
CA GLU A 122 -6.62 -6.17 4.11
C GLU A 122 -6.21 -6.35 2.63
N PRO A 123 -4.90 -6.33 2.30
CA PRO A 123 -4.43 -6.20 0.92
C PRO A 123 -4.81 -7.37 0.01
N THR A 124 -5.28 -8.48 0.58
CA THR A 124 -5.58 -9.72 -0.14
C THR A 124 -6.99 -10.25 0.08
N SER A 125 -7.84 -9.55 0.85
CA SER A 125 -9.16 -10.04 1.26
C SER A 125 -10.14 -10.29 0.10
N MET A 126 -9.96 -9.57 -1.03
CA MET A 126 -10.83 -9.68 -2.21
C MET A 126 -10.19 -10.50 -3.35
N LEU A 127 -9.05 -11.15 -3.08
CA LEU A 127 -8.30 -11.88 -4.09
C LEU A 127 -8.52 -13.39 -3.95
N ASP A 128 -8.57 -14.09 -5.07
CA ASP A 128 -8.45 -15.55 -5.09
C ASP A 128 -7.07 -16.00 -4.59
N VAL A 129 -6.94 -17.27 -4.24
CA VAL A 129 -5.72 -17.84 -3.61
C VAL A 129 -4.47 -17.63 -4.48
N ILE A 130 -4.59 -17.71 -5.80
CA ILE A 130 -3.46 -17.57 -6.72
C ILE A 130 -3.01 -16.10 -6.75
N THR A 131 -3.93 -15.19 -6.94
CA THR A 131 -3.67 -13.75 -6.97
C THR A 131 -3.15 -13.26 -5.60
N GLN A 132 -3.67 -13.81 -4.49
CA GLN A 132 -3.14 -13.56 -3.14
C GLN A 132 -1.68 -13.96 -3.03
N ALA A 133 -1.32 -15.18 -3.48
CA ALA A 133 0.07 -15.65 -3.43
C ALA A 133 1.01 -14.76 -4.27
N GLN A 134 0.56 -14.35 -5.45
CA GLN A 134 1.30 -13.41 -6.31
C GLN A 134 1.53 -12.06 -5.60
N MET A 135 0.50 -11.47 -5.00
CA MET A 135 0.60 -10.21 -4.26
C MET A 135 1.62 -10.30 -3.13
N ILE A 136 1.56 -11.36 -2.33
CA ILE A 136 2.51 -11.60 -1.24
C ILE A 136 3.93 -11.80 -1.78
N GLY A 137 4.09 -12.50 -2.91
CA GLY A 137 5.37 -12.62 -3.61
C GLY A 137 5.97 -11.25 -3.97
N MET A 138 5.19 -10.39 -4.62
CA MET A 138 5.60 -9.03 -4.99
C MET A 138 6.01 -8.18 -3.78
N LEU A 139 5.26 -8.25 -2.68
CA LEU A 139 5.59 -7.55 -1.44
C LEU A 139 6.90 -8.06 -0.84
N ARG A 140 7.13 -9.37 -0.80
CA ARG A 140 8.37 -9.97 -0.31
C ARG A 140 9.58 -9.58 -1.17
N ASP A 141 9.43 -9.56 -2.47
CA ASP A 141 10.52 -9.18 -3.38
C ASP A 141 10.87 -7.70 -3.20
N TYR A 142 9.85 -6.84 -3.07
CA TYR A 142 10.06 -5.44 -2.75
C TYR A 142 10.76 -5.25 -1.39
N GLN A 143 10.35 -6.00 -0.36
CA GLN A 143 10.99 -5.95 0.97
C GLN A 143 12.47 -6.36 0.90
N LYS A 144 12.79 -7.43 0.17
CA LYS A 144 14.19 -7.86 -0.03
C LYS A 144 15.02 -6.81 -0.76
N GLU A 145 14.43 -6.15 -1.76
CA GLU A 145 15.11 -5.12 -2.56
C GLU A 145 15.36 -3.84 -1.76
N THR A 146 14.43 -3.45 -0.88
CA THR A 146 14.43 -2.11 -0.26
C THR A 146 14.63 -2.09 1.25
N GLY A 147 14.43 -3.22 1.94
CA GLY A 147 14.40 -3.27 3.40
C GLY A 147 13.13 -2.66 4.01
N ALA A 148 12.06 -2.45 3.23
CA ALA A 148 10.83 -1.83 3.70
C ALA A 148 10.18 -2.63 4.83
N SER A 149 9.55 -1.92 5.76
CA SER A 149 8.76 -2.50 6.86
C SER A 149 7.27 -2.47 6.51
N TYR A 150 6.54 -3.51 6.95
CA TYR A 150 5.11 -3.62 6.71
C TYR A 150 4.31 -3.61 8.00
N LEU A 151 3.28 -2.77 8.06
CA LEU A 151 2.18 -2.90 9.01
C LEU A 151 1.03 -3.61 8.28
N PHE A 152 0.94 -4.93 8.49
CA PHE A 152 -0.02 -5.79 7.80
C PHE A 152 -1.28 -5.92 8.65
N ILE A 153 -2.41 -5.45 8.16
CA ILE A 153 -3.72 -5.55 8.82
C ILE A 153 -4.52 -6.61 8.09
N THR A 154 -4.92 -7.66 8.79
CA THR A 154 -5.75 -8.72 8.24
C THR A 154 -6.51 -9.46 9.34
N HIS A 155 -7.55 -10.20 8.94
CA HIS A 155 -8.25 -11.18 9.77
C HIS A 155 -7.82 -12.63 9.46
N ASN A 156 -6.92 -12.83 8.49
CA ASN A 156 -6.43 -14.15 8.09
C ASN A 156 -5.19 -14.54 8.90
N ARG A 157 -5.42 -15.30 9.99
CA ARG A 157 -4.36 -15.78 10.87
C ARG A 157 -3.27 -16.56 10.14
N SER A 158 -3.66 -17.51 9.29
CA SER A 158 -2.71 -18.35 8.55
C SER A 158 -1.80 -17.52 7.62
N LEU A 159 -2.25 -16.36 7.18
CA LEU A 159 -1.42 -15.43 6.43
C LEU A 159 -0.42 -14.72 7.34
N CYS A 160 -0.85 -14.25 8.52
CA CYS A 160 0.04 -13.64 9.52
C CYS A 160 1.21 -14.55 9.86
N ASP A 161 0.94 -15.81 10.19
CA ASP A 161 1.95 -16.81 10.57
C ASP A 161 3.02 -17.06 9.48
N ARG A 162 2.68 -16.76 8.22
CA ARG A 162 3.59 -16.95 7.08
C ARG A 162 4.39 -15.72 6.70
N VAL A 163 3.89 -14.51 7.00
CA VAL A 163 4.45 -13.26 6.44
C VAL A 163 4.89 -12.25 7.48
N CYS A 164 4.47 -12.39 8.74
CA CYS A 164 4.76 -11.42 9.79
C CYS A 164 5.80 -11.96 10.76
N ASP A 165 6.71 -11.09 11.21
CA ASP A 165 7.68 -11.39 12.27
C ASP A 165 7.08 -11.22 13.66
N ARG A 166 6.03 -10.40 13.79
CA ARG A 166 5.29 -10.14 15.02
C ARG A 166 3.82 -9.99 14.71
N VAL A 167 2.97 -10.53 15.57
CA VAL A 167 1.51 -10.44 15.44
C VAL A 167 0.92 -9.79 16.68
N TYR A 168 -0.01 -8.87 16.47
CA TYR A 168 -0.74 -8.19 17.52
C TYR A 168 -2.23 -8.40 17.32
N ASP A 169 -2.92 -8.84 18.35
CA ASP A 169 -4.37 -8.83 18.37
C ASP A 169 -4.92 -7.47 18.75
N VAL A 170 -5.95 -7.04 18.00
CA VAL A 170 -6.66 -5.79 18.26
C VAL A 170 -8.12 -6.09 18.55
N GLU A 171 -8.48 -6.11 19.83
CA GLU A 171 -9.84 -6.38 20.30
C GLU A 171 -10.34 -5.27 21.22
N GLN A 172 -11.56 -4.78 20.98
CA GLN A 172 -12.23 -3.76 21.79
C GLN A 172 -11.36 -2.54 22.15
N GLY A 173 -10.46 -2.15 21.22
CA GLY A 173 -9.56 -1.01 21.43
C GLY A 173 -8.25 -1.33 22.16
N ASN A 174 -8.07 -2.56 22.65
CA ASN A 174 -6.82 -3.03 23.23
C ASN A 174 -5.94 -3.70 22.19
N ILE A 175 -4.63 -3.59 22.37
CA ILE A 175 -3.61 -4.21 21.51
C ILE A 175 -2.76 -5.11 22.39
N THR A 176 -2.70 -6.40 22.07
CA THR A 176 -1.89 -7.39 22.77
C THR A 176 -0.94 -8.07 21.80
N LEU A 177 0.35 -8.18 22.18
CA LEU A 177 1.32 -8.98 21.43
C LEU A 177 0.99 -10.46 21.63
N GLU A 178 0.91 -11.21 20.57
CA GLU A 178 0.84 -12.66 20.63
C GLU A 178 2.25 -13.23 20.84
N GLU A 179 2.36 -14.18 21.79
CA GLU A 179 3.58 -14.94 22.09
C GLU A 179 3.74 -16.15 21.18
#